data_8c43a5b283fd6744e3e81c9d0162e871
#
_entry.id   8c43a5b283fd6744e3e81c9d0162e871
#
_cell.length_a   1.000
_cell.length_b   1.000
_cell.length_c   1.000
_cell.angle_alpha   90.00
_cell.angle_beta   90.00
_cell.angle_gamma   90.00
#
_symmetry.space_group_name_H-M   'P 1'
#
loop_
_entity.id
_entity.type
_entity.pdbx_description
1 polymer ?
#
loop_
_entity_poly.entity_id
_entity_poly.type
_entity_poly.pdbx_seq_one_letter_code
_entity_poly.pdbx_strand_id
1 'polypeptide(L)'
;MAQEKKKRIVTWDDPMPGAAAAREMGGLPFLRAILAGEQPPPPIGELMGFEPLEVEEGRALFVCTPAEYHYNPIGAVHGGLACTLLDSAMGCAVHTMLPAGVGYTTVELKVSFLRPITLKTGRLLCEGTIIYLGSRIATAEARLLDTSGKLYGHATTTCMILRNLAPEQPKPSVGE
;
A
#
# COMPACT_ATOMS: atom_id res chain seq x y z
N MET A 1 -14.71 -14.96 34.52
CA MET A 1 -13.29 -15.27 34.22
C MET A 1 -12.81 -14.22 33.23
N ALA A 2 -11.68 -13.55 33.50
CA ALA A 2 -11.10 -12.59 32.55
C ALA A 2 -10.62 -13.39 31.32
N GLN A 3 -11.06 -12.96 30.13
CA GLN A 3 -10.64 -13.56 28.88
C GLN A 3 -9.15 -13.26 28.67
N GLU A 4 -8.34 -14.26 28.35
CA GLU A 4 -6.93 -14.08 28.07
C GLU A 4 -6.74 -13.15 26.85
N LYS A 5 -5.88 -12.13 27.01
CA LYS A 5 -5.60 -11.18 25.93
C LYS A 5 -4.78 -11.86 24.83
N LYS A 6 -5.24 -11.75 23.59
CA LYS A 6 -4.50 -12.21 22.41
C LYS A 6 -3.29 -11.30 22.15
N LYS A 7 -2.23 -11.86 21.57
CA LYS A 7 -0.99 -11.14 21.24
C LYS A 7 -0.67 -11.31 19.76
N ARG A 8 -0.07 -10.30 19.16
CA ARG A 8 0.57 -10.32 17.86
C ARG A 8 1.94 -9.65 17.98
N ILE A 9 2.97 -10.29 17.46
CA ILE A 9 4.31 -9.71 17.34
C ILE A 9 4.45 -9.26 15.89
N VAL A 10 4.89 -8.02 15.69
CA VAL A 10 5.17 -7.43 14.38
C VAL A 10 6.61 -6.95 14.40
N THR A 11 7.38 -7.32 13.42
CA THR A 11 8.76 -6.88 13.21
C THR A 11 8.90 -6.25 11.84
N TRP A 12 9.81 -5.31 11.69
CA TRP A 12 10.09 -4.63 10.43
C TRP A 12 11.54 -4.18 10.36
N ASP A 13 12.06 -4.00 9.16
CA ASP A 13 13.36 -3.42 8.90
C ASP A 13 13.29 -1.88 8.88
N ASP A 14 14.44 -1.22 9.05
CA ASP A 14 14.52 0.24 8.86
C ASP A 14 14.00 0.61 7.46
N PRO A 15 12.98 1.47 7.34
CA PRO A 15 12.41 1.83 6.04
C PRO A 15 13.30 2.74 5.20
N MET A 16 14.29 3.41 5.81
CA MET A 16 15.08 4.45 5.11
C MET A 16 15.95 3.92 3.97
N PRO A 17 16.64 2.77 4.10
CA PRO A 17 17.36 2.15 2.98
C PRO A 17 16.43 1.81 1.81
N GLY A 18 15.25 1.24 2.07
CA GLY A 18 14.25 0.95 1.06
C GLY A 18 13.74 2.22 0.35
N ALA A 19 13.52 3.30 1.10
CA ALA A 19 13.12 4.59 0.52
C ALA A 19 14.22 5.20 -0.37
N ALA A 20 15.50 5.01 -0.05
CA ALA A 20 16.61 5.41 -0.91
C ALA A 20 16.64 4.56 -2.20
N ALA A 21 16.55 3.24 -2.07
CA ALA A 21 16.51 2.33 -3.22
C ALA A 21 15.34 2.64 -4.18
N ALA A 22 14.16 2.96 -3.66
CA ALA A 22 12.99 3.34 -4.46
C ALA A 22 13.26 4.58 -5.33
N ARG A 23 14.01 5.56 -4.79
CA ARG A 23 14.39 6.78 -5.55
C ARG A 23 15.42 6.48 -6.64
N GLU A 24 16.37 5.59 -6.37
CA GLU A 24 17.47 5.27 -7.28
C GLU A 24 17.06 4.31 -8.40
N MET A 25 16.23 3.32 -8.11
CA MET A 25 15.84 2.27 -9.04
C MET A 25 14.70 2.66 -9.99
N GLY A 26 13.84 3.60 -9.60
CA GLY A 26 12.55 3.82 -10.22
C GLY A 26 11.50 2.82 -9.76
N GLY A 27 10.21 3.10 -10.03
CA GLY A 27 9.11 2.42 -9.35
C GLY A 27 8.98 0.94 -9.69
N LEU A 28 8.92 0.57 -10.97
CA LEU A 28 8.70 -0.82 -11.36
C LEU A 28 9.86 -1.75 -10.97
N PRO A 29 11.14 -1.41 -11.21
CA PRO A 29 12.27 -2.22 -10.73
C PRO A 29 12.28 -2.38 -9.21
N PHE A 30 12.01 -1.30 -8.46
CA PHE A 30 11.97 -1.34 -6.99
C PHE A 30 10.88 -2.28 -6.46
N LEU A 31 9.64 -2.17 -6.99
CA LEU A 31 8.53 -3.02 -6.56
C LEU A 31 8.76 -4.50 -6.94
N ARG A 32 9.41 -4.77 -8.07
CA ARG A 32 9.84 -6.13 -8.43
C ARG A 32 10.92 -6.67 -7.49
N ALA A 33 11.84 -5.84 -7.04
CA ALA A 33 12.85 -6.22 -6.05
C ALA A 33 12.22 -6.59 -4.70
N ILE A 34 11.13 -5.91 -4.27
CA ILE A 34 10.34 -6.32 -3.09
C ILE A 34 9.72 -7.70 -3.32
N LEU A 35 9.09 -7.94 -4.47
CA LEU A 35 8.50 -9.24 -4.80
C LEU A 35 9.52 -10.37 -4.83
N ALA A 36 10.74 -10.08 -5.29
CA ALA A 36 11.85 -11.04 -5.32
C ALA A 36 12.52 -11.26 -3.95
N GLY A 37 12.16 -10.47 -2.92
CA GLY A 37 12.82 -10.52 -1.61
C GLY A 37 14.20 -9.86 -1.58
N GLU A 38 14.55 -9.09 -2.59
CA GLU A 38 15.82 -8.33 -2.70
C GLU A 38 15.75 -7.00 -1.94
N GLN A 39 14.55 -6.50 -1.71
CA GLN A 39 14.26 -5.34 -0.89
C GLN A 39 13.24 -5.72 0.19
N PRO A 40 13.38 -5.20 1.43
CA PRO A 40 12.44 -5.48 2.49
C PRO A 40 11.06 -4.88 2.18
N PRO A 41 9.97 -5.52 2.62
CA PRO A 41 8.63 -4.96 2.50
C PRO A 41 8.49 -3.70 3.39
N PRO A 42 7.59 -2.77 3.02
CA PRO A 42 7.38 -1.59 3.84
C PRO A 42 6.74 -1.97 5.19
N PRO A 43 7.14 -1.32 6.31
CA PRO A 43 6.64 -1.63 7.66
C PRO A 43 5.11 -1.62 7.78
N ILE A 44 4.42 -0.79 7.01
CA ILE A 44 2.94 -0.75 7.00
C ILE A 44 2.33 -2.07 6.51
N GLY A 45 2.98 -2.78 5.57
CA GLY A 45 2.57 -4.09 5.09
C GLY A 45 2.63 -5.13 6.21
N GLU A 46 3.75 -5.17 6.94
CA GLU A 46 3.93 -6.03 8.11
C GLU A 46 2.91 -5.73 9.21
N LEU A 47 2.72 -4.44 9.52
CA LEU A 47 1.76 -4.01 10.53
C LEU A 47 0.33 -4.38 10.18
N MET A 48 -0.09 -4.20 8.96
CA MET A 48 -1.47 -4.43 8.51
C MET A 48 -1.69 -5.83 7.94
N GLY A 49 -0.63 -6.62 7.72
CA GLY A 49 -0.71 -7.99 7.22
C GLY A 49 -1.14 -8.07 5.75
N PHE A 50 -0.57 -7.23 4.90
CA PHE A 50 -0.77 -7.29 3.46
C PHE A 50 0.56 -7.24 2.71
N GLU A 51 0.58 -7.80 1.51
CA GLU A 51 1.78 -7.88 0.69
C GLU A 51 1.45 -7.70 -0.80
N PRO A 52 2.40 -7.23 -1.62
CA PRO A 52 2.25 -7.26 -3.07
C PRO A 52 2.27 -8.70 -3.58
N LEU A 53 1.45 -8.99 -4.58
CA LEU A 53 1.39 -10.30 -5.26
C LEU A 53 1.91 -10.21 -6.69
N GLU A 54 1.55 -9.15 -7.40
CA GLU A 54 1.95 -8.91 -8.78
C GLU A 54 2.20 -7.42 -8.99
N VAL A 55 3.20 -7.07 -9.82
CA VAL A 55 3.43 -5.70 -10.28
C VAL A 55 3.80 -5.69 -11.75
N GLU A 56 3.11 -4.84 -12.49
CA GLU A 56 3.31 -4.59 -13.91
C GLU A 56 3.26 -3.09 -14.16
N GLU A 57 3.65 -2.67 -15.34
CA GLU A 57 3.56 -1.25 -15.71
C GLU A 57 2.10 -0.77 -15.65
N GLY A 58 1.84 0.22 -14.81
CA GLY A 58 0.51 0.79 -14.57
C GLY A 58 -0.44 -0.08 -13.73
N ARG A 59 0.02 -1.20 -13.16
CA ARG A 59 -0.82 -2.11 -12.38
C ARG A 59 -0.06 -2.67 -11.16
N ALA A 60 -0.78 -2.80 -10.03
CA ALA A 60 -0.28 -3.51 -8.86
C ALA A 60 -1.41 -4.30 -8.19
N LEU A 61 -1.14 -5.55 -7.83
CA LEU A 61 -2.05 -6.42 -7.12
C LEU A 61 -1.49 -6.72 -5.73
N PHE A 62 -2.29 -6.46 -4.71
CA PHE A 62 -1.99 -6.77 -3.32
C PHE A 62 -2.94 -7.81 -2.76
N VAL A 63 -2.48 -8.53 -1.74
CA VAL A 63 -3.29 -9.50 -1.02
C VAL A 63 -3.28 -9.21 0.47
N CYS A 64 -4.40 -9.53 1.13
CA CYS A 64 -4.55 -9.48 2.58
C CYS A 64 -5.53 -10.55 3.04
N THR A 65 -5.22 -11.22 4.15
CA THR A 65 -6.19 -12.07 4.82
C THR A 65 -6.65 -11.36 6.09
N PRO A 66 -7.93 -10.95 6.20
CA PRO A 66 -8.47 -10.30 7.38
C PRO A 66 -8.28 -11.16 8.64
N ALA A 67 -7.92 -10.51 9.74
CA ALA A 67 -7.70 -11.13 11.03
C ALA A 67 -8.46 -10.39 12.14
N GLU A 68 -8.58 -10.99 13.32
CA GLU A 68 -9.34 -10.40 14.44
C GLU A 68 -8.84 -9.03 14.87
N TYR A 69 -7.53 -8.80 14.80
CA TYR A 69 -6.93 -7.52 15.16
C TYR A 69 -7.25 -6.38 14.17
N HIS A 70 -7.90 -6.68 13.06
CA HIS A 70 -8.42 -5.67 12.12
C HIS A 70 -9.85 -5.23 12.45
N TYR A 71 -10.51 -5.83 13.46
CA TYR A 71 -11.91 -5.56 13.75
C TYR A 71 -12.13 -4.18 14.39
N ASN A 72 -13.23 -3.56 14.00
CA ASN A 72 -13.79 -2.39 14.67
C ASN A 72 -14.71 -2.81 15.84
N PRO A 73 -15.19 -1.87 16.68
CA PRO A 73 -16.03 -2.22 17.83
C PRO A 73 -17.44 -2.71 17.46
N ILE A 74 -17.85 -2.64 16.21
CA ILE A 74 -19.18 -3.09 15.74
C ILE A 74 -19.14 -4.45 15.08
N GLY A 75 -18.03 -5.19 15.20
CA GLY A 75 -17.94 -6.61 14.80
C GLY A 75 -17.66 -6.88 13.31
N ALA A 76 -17.05 -5.95 12.61
CA ALA A 76 -16.54 -6.12 11.24
C ALA A 76 -15.11 -5.61 11.14
N VAL A 77 -14.40 -5.96 10.09
CA VAL A 77 -13.08 -5.42 9.78
C VAL A 77 -13.19 -3.91 9.58
N HIS A 78 -12.30 -3.16 10.22
CA HIS A 78 -12.28 -1.71 10.15
C HIS A 78 -12.02 -1.25 8.71
N GLY A 79 -12.78 -0.25 8.24
CA GLY A 79 -12.63 0.30 6.88
C GLY A 79 -11.23 0.86 6.60
N GLY A 80 -10.47 1.22 7.63
CA GLY A 80 -9.08 1.64 7.51
C GLY A 80 -8.17 0.59 6.87
N LEU A 81 -8.41 -0.72 7.09
CA LEU A 81 -7.68 -1.77 6.37
C LEU A 81 -7.93 -1.67 4.86
N ALA A 82 -9.19 -1.55 4.46
CA ALA A 82 -9.54 -1.42 3.05
C ALA A 82 -8.96 -0.13 2.43
N CYS A 83 -9.00 1.00 3.16
CA CYS A 83 -8.39 2.25 2.70
C CYS A 83 -6.88 2.08 2.47
N THR A 84 -6.16 1.46 3.40
CA THR A 84 -4.72 1.24 3.29
C THR A 84 -4.36 0.34 2.10
N LEU A 85 -5.13 -0.75 1.90
CA LEU A 85 -4.95 -1.65 0.75
C LEU A 85 -5.19 -0.93 -0.58
N LEU A 86 -6.30 -0.21 -0.68
CA LEU A 86 -6.68 0.51 -1.90
C LEU A 86 -5.68 1.63 -2.23
N ASP A 87 -5.23 2.39 -1.22
CA ASP A 87 -4.20 3.42 -1.40
C ASP A 87 -2.87 2.80 -1.84
N SER A 88 -2.44 1.71 -1.20
CA SER A 88 -1.20 1.01 -1.55
C SER A 88 -1.23 0.46 -2.97
N ALA A 89 -2.32 -0.17 -3.38
CA ALA A 89 -2.46 -0.72 -4.72
C ALA A 89 -2.43 0.38 -5.79
N MET A 90 -3.17 1.47 -5.59
CA MET A 90 -3.20 2.60 -6.53
C MET A 90 -1.88 3.37 -6.55
N GLY A 91 -1.31 3.65 -5.38
CA GLY A 91 -0.03 4.34 -5.28
C GLY A 91 1.10 3.55 -5.93
N CYS A 92 1.14 2.22 -5.72
CA CYS A 92 2.11 1.36 -6.40
C CYS A 92 1.87 1.27 -7.91
N ALA A 93 0.62 1.23 -8.38
CA ALA A 93 0.32 1.31 -9.81
C ALA A 93 0.87 2.61 -10.43
N VAL A 94 0.71 3.75 -9.76
CA VAL A 94 1.32 5.03 -10.18
C VAL A 94 2.85 4.91 -10.13
N HIS A 95 3.41 4.37 -9.04
CA HIS A 95 4.87 4.25 -8.87
C HIS A 95 5.51 3.44 -9.99
N THR A 96 4.90 2.35 -10.46
CA THR A 96 5.43 1.54 -11.56
C THR A 96 5.74 2.35 -12.82
N MET A 97 5.06 3.47 -13.03
CA MET A 97 5.20 4.34 -14.18
C MET A 97 6.27 5.43 -14.01
N LEU A 98 6.86 5.55 -12.81
CA LEU A 98 7.77 6.64 -12.48
C LEU A 98 9.22 6.21 -12.64
N PRO A 99 10.04 7.01 -13.36
CA PRO A 99 11.47 6.76 -13.50
C PRO A 99 12.22 7.05 -12.19
N ALA A 100 13.48 6.65 -12.13
CA ALA A 100 14.39 7.01 -11.05
C ALA A 100 14.40 8.53 -10.78
N GLY A 101 14.50 8.92 -9.52
CA GLY A 101 14.49 10.31 -9.08
C GLY A 101 13.11 10.99 -9.05
N VAL A 102 12.06 10.29 -9.45
CA VAL A 102 10.67 10.78 -9.42
C VAL A 102 9.85 9.99 -8.43
N GLY A 103 9.21 10.66 -7.50
CA GLY A 103 8.29 10.06 -6.53
C GLY A 103 6.87 10.59 -6.70
N TYR A 104 6.01 10.20 -5.77
CA TYR A 104 4.64 10.68 -5.71
C TYR A 104 4.17 10.78 -4.26
N THR A 105 3.06 11.46 -4.06
CA THR A 105 2.30 11.42 -2.81
C THR A 105 0.81 11.45 -3.12
N THR A 106 0.03 10.68 -2.38
CA THR A 106 -1.43 10.72 -2.42
C THR A 106 -1.93 12.06 -1.87
N VAL A 107 -2.74 12.77 -2.64
CA VAL A 107 -3.35 14.05 -2.22
C VAL A 107 -4.86 13.93 -2.04
N GLU A 108 -5.47 12.89 -2.60
CA GLU A 108 -6.89 12.60 -2.44
C GLU A 108 -7.12 11.09 -2.58
N LEU A 109 -7.95 10.54 -1.72
CA LEU A 109 -8.40 9.17 -1.74
C LEU A 109 -9.92 9.15 -1.51
N LYS A 110 -10.68 8.65 -2.48
CA LYS A 110 -12.11 8.43 -2.36
C LYS A 110 -12.41 6.94 -2.35
N VAL A 111 -13.01 6.44 -1.27
CA VAL A 111 -13.32 5.03 -1.08
C VAL A 111 -14.82 4.82 -0.97
N SER A 112 -15.32 3.82 -1.69
CA SER A 112 -16.68 3.29 -1.57
C SER A 112 -16.64 1.90 -0.95
N PHE A 113 -17.20 1.76 0.25
CA PHE A 113 -17.36 0.49 0.94
C PHE A 113 -18.68 -0.15 0.53
N LEU A 114 -18.62 -1.28 -0.17
CA LEU A 114 -19.80 -1.91 -0.77
C LEU A 114 -20.36 -3.05 0.06
N ARG A 115 -19.50 -3.73 0.82
CA ARG A 115 -19.85 -4.87 1.66
C ARG A 115 -19.00 -4.92 2.93
N PRO A 116 -19.52 -5.40 4.05
CA PRO A 116 -18.71 -5.63 5.25
C PRO A 116 -17.71 -6.75 4.99
N ILE A 117 -16.48 -6.53 5.45
CA ILE A 117 -15.41 -7.52 5.46
C ILE A 117 -15.39 -8.18 6.84
N THR A 118 -15.25 -9.51 6.88
CA THR A 118 -15.17 -10.30 8.11
C THR A 118 -14.12 -11.39 7.95
N LEU A 119 -13.81 -12.14 9.00
CA LEU A 119 -12.94 -13.33 8.91
C LEU A 119 -13.46 -14.37 7.89
N LYS A 120 -14.79 -14.45 7.70
CA LYS A 120 -15.42 -15.37 6.75
C LYS A 120 -15.22 -14.95 5.29
N THR A 121 -14.82 -13.70 5.05
CA THR A 121 -14.51 -13.22 3.71
C THR A 121 -13.31 -13.94 3.12
N GLY A 122 -12.35 -14.36 3.97
CA GLY A 122 -11.14 -15.01 3.52
C GLY A 122 -10.17 -14.04 2.86
N ARG A 123 -9.36 -14.55 1.96
CA ARG A 123 -8.30 -13.78 1.27
C ARG A 123 -8.91 -12.71 0.36
N LEU A 124 -8.44 -11.48 0.53
CA LEU A 124 -8.78 -10.33 -0.29
C LEU A 124 -7.70 -10.09 -1.34
N LEU A 125 -8.13 -9.68 -2.52
CA LEU A 125 -7.31 -9.24 -3.63
C LEU A 125 -7.63 -7.77 -3.90
N CYS A 126 -6.61 -6.92 -3.91
CA CYS A 126 -6.74 -5.49 -4.17
C CYS A 126 -5.91 -5.12 -5.39
N GLU A 127 -6.59 -4.87 -6.49
CA GLU A 127 -5.96 -4.48 -7.75
C GLU A 127 -6.10 -2.99 -7.97
N GLY A 128 -4.95 -2.31 -8.13
CA GLY A 128 -4.84 -0.91 -8.52
C GLY A 128 -4.37 -0.79 -9.97
N THR A 129 -5.00 0.10 -10.72
CA THR A 129 -4.63 0.41 -12.11
C THR A 129 -4.57 1.90 -12.33
N ILE A 130 -3.61 2.34 -13.14
CA ILE A 130 -3.51 3.75 -13.51
C ILE A 130 -4.63 4.12 -14.49
N ILE A 131 -5.22 5.30 -14.28
CA ILE A 131 -6.18 5.90 -15.22
C ILE A 131 -5.47 6.92 -16.09
N TYR A 132 -4.61 7.76 -15.47
CA TYR A 132 -3.92 8.85 -16.15
C TYR A 132 -2.59 9.16 -15.46
N LEU A 133 -1.56 9.40 -16.27
CA LEU A 133 -0.27 9.90 -15.82
C LEU A 133 0.08 11.19 -16.55
N GLY A 134 0.09 12.30 -15.84
CA GLY A 134 0.54 13.59 -16.31
C GLY A 134 1.90 13.98 -15.73
N SER A 135 2.33 15.22 -16.05
CA SER A 135 3.60 15.73 -15.53
C SER A 135 3.59 16.12 -14.05
N ARG A 136 2.44 16.45 -13.49
CA ARG A 136 2.24 16.91 -12.12
C ARG A 136 1.27 16.04 -11.31
N ILE A 137 0.34 15.40 -11.97
CA ILE A 137 -0.74 14.62 -11.36
C ILE A 137 -0.84 13.26 -12.07
N ALA A 138 -1.09 12.23 -11.29
CA ALA A 138 -1.55 10.93 -11.76
C ALA A 138 -2.87 10.58 -11.08
N THR A 139 -3.73 9.84 -11.76
CA THR A 139 -4.94 9.28 -11.18
C THR A 139 -4.97 7.78 -11.40
N ALA A 140 -5.50 7.07 -10.42
CA ALA A 140 -5.64 5.62 -10.45
C ALA A 140 -6.97 5.20 -9.82
N GLU A 141 -7.39 3.98 -10.11
CA GLU A 141 -8.51 3.32 -9.46
C GLU A 141 -8.08 1.98 -8.88
N ALA A 142 -8.84 1.49 -7.89
CA ALA A 142 -8.61 0.15 -7.35
C ALA A 142 -9.92 -0.54 -6.99
N ARG A 143 -9.87 -1.87 -7.04
CA ARG A 143 -10.97 -2.77 -6.68
C ARG A 143 -10.50 -3.76 -5.62
N LEU A 144 -11.30 -3.93 -4.57
CA LEU A 144 -11.06 -4.88 -3.50
C LEU A 144 -12.07 -6.02 -3.62
N LEU A 145 -11.57 -7.21 -3.95
CA LEU A 145 -12.38 -8.40 -4.21
C LEU A 145 -12.01 -9.55 -3.26
N ASP A 146 -12.89 -10.52 -3.10
CA ASP A 146 -12.51 -11.84 -2.58
C ASP A 146 -12.08 -12.78 -3.73
N THR A 147 -11.62 -13.98 -3.36
CA THR A 147 -11.16 -14.99 -4.33
C THR A 147 -12.27 -15.54 -5.24
N SER A 148 -13.54 -15.26 -4.96
CA SER A 148 -14.67 -15.57 -5.85
C SER A 148 -14.99 -14.45 -6.85
N GLY A 149 -14.26 -13.32 -6.78
CA GLY A 149 -14.50 -12.15 -7.61
C GLY A 149 -15.58 -11.21 -7.09
N LYS A 150 -16.06 -11.40 -5.86
CA LYS A 150 -17.07 -10.54 -5.24
C LYS A 150 -16.44 -9.23 -4.77
N LEU A 151 -17.00 -8.11 -5.19
CA LEU A 151 -16.49 -6.77 -4.92
C LEU A 151 -16.88 -6.29 -3.51
N TYR A 152 -15.91 -5.89 -2.70
CA TYR A 152 -16.07 -5.36 -1.34
C TYR A 152 -15.85 -3.87 -1.25
N GLY A 153 -14.97 -3.33 -2.07
CA GLY A 153 -14.69 -1.90 -2.13
C GLY A 153 -14.15 -1.47 -3.48
N HIS A 154 -14.30 -0.20 -3.76
CA HIS A 154 -13.74 0.48 -4.92
C HIS A 154 -13.20 1.84 -4.49
N ALA A 155 -12.11 2.27 -5.10
CA ALA A 155 -11.53 3.58 -4.82
C ALA A 155 -10.99 4.24 -6.06
N THR A 156 -10.88 5.55 -5.98
CA THR A 156 -10.09 6.38 -6.89
C THR A 156 -9.14 7.25 -6.09
N THR A 157 -8.00 7.59 -6.69
CA THR A 157 -7.01 8.46 -6.06
C THR A 157 -6.46 9.48 -7.03
N THR A 158 -6.03 10.60 -6.47
CA THR A 158 -5.18 11.58 -7.14
C THR A 158 -3.84 11.61 -6.42
N CYS A 159 -2.76 11.43 -7.18
CA CYS A 159 -1.38 11.53 -6.69
C CYS A 159 -0.69 12.74 -7.31
N MET A 160 0.04 13.48 -6.50
CA MET A 160 0.96 14.52 -6.96
C MET A 160 2.32 13.89 -7.29
N ILE A 161 2.83 14.19 -8.47
CA ILE A 161 4.15 13.73 -8.92
C ILE A 161 5.23 14.67 -8.38
N LEU A 162 6.19 14.10 -7.66
CA LEU A 162 7.29 14.79 -7.01
C LEU A 162 8.57 14.59 -7.84
N ARG A 163 9.00 15.65 -8.52
CA ARG A 163 10.24 15.65 -9.31
C ARG A 163 11.37 16.23 -8.49
N ASN A 164 12.60 15.80 -8.74
CA ASN A 164 13.81 16.28 -8.06
C ASN A 164 13.77 16.03 -6.54
N LEU A 165 13.46 14.81 -6.14
CA LEU A 165 13.69 14.37 -4.76
C LEU A 165 15.21 14.27 -4.55
N ALA A 166 15.86 15.42 -4.24
CA ALA A 166 17.25 15.41 -3.80
C ALA A 166 17.36 14.49 -2.56
N PRO A 167 18.46 13.73 -2.42
CA PRO A 167 18.70 12.98 -1.20
C PRO A 167 18.61 13.94 0.00
N GLU A 168 17.84 13.56 1.00
CA GLU A 168 17.68 14.35 2.22
C GLU A 168 19.07 14.51 2.86
N GLN A 169 19.59 15.73 2.87
CA GLN A 169 20.84 16.00 3.59
C GLN A 169 20.59 15.74 5.08
N PRO A 170 21.47 15.02 5.77
CA PRO A 170 21.33 14.80 7.20
C PRO A 170 21.21 16.17 7.89
N LYS A 171 20.12 16.38 8.62
CA LYS A 171 19.93 17.58 9.44
C LYS A 171 21.13 17.69 10.37
N PRO A 172 21.78 18.87 10.48
CA PRO A 172 22.83 19.07 11.46
C PRO A 172 22.26 18.69 12.85
N SER A 173 22.97 17.84 13.57
CA SER A 173 22.64 17.53 14.96
C SER A 173 22.52 18.85 15.73
N VAL A 174 21.33 19.18 16.21
CA VAL A 174 21.13 20.27 17.15
C VAL A 174 21.85 19.79 18.41
N GLY A 175 23.03 20.36 18.67
CA GLY A 175 23.78 20.07 19.89
C GLY A 175 22.91 20.39 21.10
N GLU A 176 22.94 19.48 22.07
CA GLU A 176 22.41 19.66 23.40
C GLU A 176 23.08 20.85 24.13
#